data_3db8eb8ebc28738b9a3926accc8416da
#
_entry.id   3db8eb8ebc28738b9a3926accc8416da
#
_cell.length_a   1.000
_cell.length_b   1.000
_cell.length_c   1.000
_cell.angle_alpha   90.00
_cell.angle_beta   90.00
_cell.angle_gamma   90.00
#
_symmetry.space_group_name_H-M   'P 1'
#
loop_
_entity.id
_entity.type
_entity.pdbx_description
1 polymer ?
#
loop_
_entity_poly.entity_id
_entity_poly.type
_entity_poly.pdbx_seq_one_letter_code
_entity_poly.pdbx_strand_id
1 'polypeptide(L)'
;MQIKLLSIVAAVALAFATAAQAQSTAPSGKPSVDRKEMKAERDRIEADYKAAKARCSTMKGDAKEACEADAKGKENVAKAELENKFEPSPAHARKIDEAKAEHEYKVSKEKCDASKGKEESACEKEAKAKYERAKADIKAKHAASDRKAASGSSK
;
A
#
# COMPACT_ATOMS: atom_id res chain seq x y z
N MET A 1 -16.76 -27.42 41.89
CA MET A 1 -17.01 -26.46 43.02
C MET A 1 -17.94 -25.39 42.51
N GLN A 2 -19.16 -25.38 43.06
CA GLN A 2 -20.21 -24.40 42.77
C GLN A 2 -20.02 -23.19 43.67
N ILE A 3 -20.13 -21.97 43.13
CA ILE A 3 -20.42 -20.77 43.90
C ILE A 3 -21.47 -19.94 43.16
N LYS A 4 -22.62 -20.18 43.52
CA LYS A 4 -23.81 -19.43 44.01
C LYS A 4 -23.90 -17.97 43.62
N LEU A 5 -25.02 -17.76 42.89
CA LEU A 5 -25.78 -16.53 42.65
C LEU A 5 -25.90 -15.61 43.89
N LEU A 6 -25.84 -14.31 43.62
CA LEU A 6 -26.56 -13.32 44.40
C LEU A 6 -27.07 -12.20 43.45
N SER A 7 -28.38 -12.24 43.29
CA SER A 7 -29.18 -11.20 42.65
C SER A 7 -29.26 -9.96 43.57
N ILE A 8 -29.07 -8.77 42.99
CA ILE A 8 -29.62 -7.55 43.58
C ILE A 8 -30.28 -6.76 42.46
N VAL A 9 -31.61 -6.73 42.55
CA VAL A 9 -32.51 -5.89 41.80
C VAL A 9 -32.56 -4.53 42.48
N ALA A 10 -32.30 -3.46 41.76
CA ALA A 10 -32.75 -2.12 42.15
C ALA A 10 -33.18 -1.37 40.89
N ALA A 11 -34.50 -1.26 40.75
CA ALA A 11 -35.15 -0.42 39.77
C ALA A 11 -35.12 1.04 40.21
N VAL A 12 -34.65 1.95 39.37
CA VAL A 12 -35.01 3.36 39.47
C VAL A 12 -35.32 3.83 38.02
N ALA A 13 -36.59 4.02 37.79
CA ALA A 13 -37.14 4.67 36.64
C ALA A 13 -37.03 6.18 36.80
N LEU A 14 -36.38 6.88 35.90
CA LEU A 14 -36.55 8.32 35.72
C LEU A 14 -36.56 8.60 34.18
N ALA A 15 -37.77 8.86 33.71
CA ALA A 15 -38.03 9.32 32.38
C ALA A 15 -37.55 10.77 32.22
N PHE A 16 -36.59 11.00 31.38
CA PHE A 16 -36.38 12.31 30.77
C PHE A 16 -36.44 12.15 29.24
N ALA A 17 -37.61 12.52 28.74
CA ALA A 17 -37.80 12.75 27.28
C ALA A 17 -37.09 14.05 26.93
N THR A 18 -35.88 13.95 26.34
CA THR A 18 -35.27 15.03 25.58
C THR A 18 -35.21 14.59 24.13
N ALA A 19 -36.02 15.24 23.31
CA ALA A 19 -35.95 15.13 21.88
C ALA A 19 -34.60 15.66 21.41
N ALA A 20 -33.63 14.79 21.25
CA ALA A 20 -32.40 15.09 20.55
C ALA A 20 -32.69 15.00 19.04
N GLN A 21 -32.85 16.15 18.41
CA GLN A 21 -32.82 16.28 16.97
C GLN A 21 -31.46 15.80 16.50
N ALA A 22 -31.40 14.59 15.96
CA ALA A 22 -30.27 14.13 15.20
C ALA A 22 -30.16 14.97 13.93
N GLN A 23 -29.40 16.05 14.00
CA GLN A 23 -28.89 16.70 12.81
C GLN A 23 -27.91 15.73 12.15
N SER A 24 -28.41 15.02 11.15
CA SER A 24 -27.58 14.30 10.20
C SER A 24 -26.80 15.34 9.37
N THR A 25 -25.73 15.84 9.95
CA THR A 25 -24.68 16.47 9.17
C THR A 25 -23.93 15.34 8.47
N ALA A 26 -24.39 14.97 7.28
CA ALA A 26 -23.56 14.23 6.36
C ALA A 26 -22.26 15.04 6.19
N PRO A 27 -21.08 14.46 6.42
CA PRO A 27 -19.84 15.12 6.12
C PRO A 27 -19.67 15.13 4.60
N SER A 28 -20.24 16.14 3.95
CA SER A 28 -19.95 16.51 2.57
C SER A 28 -18.67 17.34 2.54
N GLY A 29 -17.58 16.76 3.06
CA GLY A 29 -16.24 17.28 2.96
C GLY A 29 -15.35 16.12 2.54
N LYS A 30 -14.64 16.27 1.41
CA LYS A 30 -13.41 15.50 1.19
C LYS A 30 -12.65 15.55 2.50
N PRO A 31 -12.17 14.40 3.04
CA PRO A 31 -11.36 14.44 4.23
C PRO A 31 -10.21 15.42 3.97
N SER A 32 -10.15 16.47 4.79
CA SER A 32 -9.06 17.43 4.70
C SER A 32 -7.80 16.63 4.97
N VAL A 33 -7.04 16.38 3.90
CA VAL A 33 -5.76 15.68 3.98
C VAL A 33 -4.94 16.40 5.04
N ASP A 34 -4.70 15.75 6.16
CA ASP A 34 -3.81 16.33 7.17
C ASP A 34 -2.39 16.30 6.61
N ARG A 35 -1.98 17.44 6.05
CA ARG A 35 -0.65 17.60 5.46
C ARG A 35 0.47 17.25 6.44
N LYS A 36 0.22 17.42 7.74
CA LYS A 36 1.19 17.07 8.78
C LYS A 36 1.30 15.56 8.94
N GLU A 37 0.18 14.86 8.91
CA GLU A 37 0.16 13.39 8.98
C GLU A 37 0.82 12.79 7.74
N MET A 38 0.44 13.25 6.54
CA MET A 38 1.06 12.80 5.29
C MET A 38 2.58 13.03 5.29
N LYS A 39 3.02 14.20 5.79
CA LYS A 39 4.45 14.50 5.92
C LYS A 39 5.13 13.55 6.90
N ALA A 40 4.54 13.31 8.06
CA ALA A 40 5.10 12.43 9.08
C ALA A 40 5.24 10.99 8.57
N GLU A 41 4.24 10.47 7.85
CA GLU A 41 4.32 9.15 7.24
C GLU A 41 5.37 9.09 6.12
N ARG A 42 5.50 10.14 5.31
CA ARG A 42 6.55 10.22 4.29
C ARG A 42 7.94 10.22 4.92
N ASP A 43 8.15 11.02 5.97
CA ASP A 43 9.42 11.08 6.70
C ASP A 43 9.77 9.69 7.29
N ARG A 44 8.75 8.93 7.75
CA ARG A 44 8.91 7.56 8.23
C ARG A 44 9.33 6.60 7.12
N ILE A 45 8.69 6.65 5.96
CA ILE A 45 9.05 5.84 4.79
C ILE A 45 10.50 6.08 4.39
N GLU A 46 10.93 7.34 4.39
CA GLU A 46 12.33 7.69 4.09
C GLU A 46 13.31 7.17 5.15
N ALA A 47 12.94 7.23 6.43
CA ALA A 47 13.76 6.68 7.51
C ALA A 47 13.89 5.16 7.40
N ASP A 48 12.80 4.46 7.10
CA ASP A 48 12.79 3.02 6.89
C ASP A 48 13.65 2.61 5.68
N TYR A 49 13.57 3.36 4.59
CA TYR A 49 14.45 3.16 3.43
C TYR A 49 15.93 3.36 3.77
N LYS A 50 16.28 4.45 4.47
CA LYS A 50 17.66 4.71 4.91
C LYS A 50 18.18 3.60 5.81
N ALA A 51 17.37 3.13 6.75
CA ALA A 51 17.71 2.00 7.63
C ALA A 51 17.89 0.69 6.84
N ALA A 52 17.02 0.42 5.87
CA ALA A 52 17.14 -0.75 5.00
C ALA A 52 18.42 -0.68 4.15
N LYS A 53 18.70 0.46 3.53
CA LYS A 53 19.91 0.68 2.74
C LYS A 53 21.19 0.55 3.58
N ALA A 54 21.17 1.02 4.83
CA ALA A 54 22.31 0.87 5.74
C ALA A 54 22.61 -0.62 6.02
N ARG A 55 21.59 -1.47 6.14
CA ARG A 55 21.77 -2.92 6.26
C ARG A 55 22.39 -3.52 5.00
N CYS A 56 21.99 -3.08 3.81
CA CYS A 56 22.56 -3.55 2.56
C CYS A 56 24.03 -3.17 2.40
N SER A 57 24.48 -2.07 3.01
CA SER A 57 25.87 -1.62 2.92
C SER A 57 26.89 -2.59 3.53
N THR A 58 26.43 -3.50 4.39
CA THR A 58 27.28 -4.57 4.96
C THR A 58 27.48 -5.76 4.02
N MET A 59 26.70 -5.83 2.94
CA MET A 59 26.76 -6.85 1.90
C MET A 59 27.73 -6.44 0.78
N LYS A 60 28.04 -7.40 -0.12
CA LYS A 60 28.93 -7.17 -1.27
C LYS A 60 28.36 -7.81 -2.53
N GLY A 61 28.78 -7.30 -3.71
CA GLY A 61 28.39 -7.82 -5.02
C GLY A 61 26.88 -7.87 -5.21
N ASP A 62 26.42 -8.86 -5.96
CA ASP A 62 25.03 -9.05 -6.38
C ASP A 62 24.05 -9.11 -5.19
N ALA A 63 24.48 -9.66 -4.04
CA ALA A 63 23.66 -9.67 -2.84
C ALA A 63 23.37 -8.26 -2.30
N LYS A 64 24.34 -7.34 -2.42
CA LYS A 64 24.16 -5.95 -2.04
C LYS A 64 23.19 -5.26 -3.00
N GLU A 65 23.36 -5.46 -4.28
CA GLU A 65 22.53 -4.86 -5.33
C GLU A 65 21.08 -5.34 -5.22
N ALA A 66 20.85 -6.63 -5.04
CA ALA A 66 19.53 -7.20 -4.79
C ALA A 66 18.89 -6.63 -3.48
N CYS A 67 19.67 -6.45 -2.42
CA CYS A 67 19.21 -5.85 -1.19
C CYS A 67 18.82 -4.37 -1.39
N GLU A 68 19.62 -3.60 -2.11
CA GLU A 68 19.34 -2.18 -2.39
C GLU A 68 18.12 -2.04 -3.32
N ALA A 69 17.96 -2.92 -4.30
CA ALA A 69 16.78 -2.97 -5.16
C ALA A 69 15.51 -3.28 -4.36
N ASP A 70 15.58 -4.23 -3.41
CA ASP A 70 14.48 -4.55 -2.50
C ASP A 70 14.11 -3.36 -1.60
N ALA A 71 15.11 -2.72 -0.98
CA ALA A 71 14.89 -1.55 -0.15
C ALA A 71 14.23 -0.40 -0.94
N LYS A 72 14.70 -0.13 -2.15
CA LYS A 72 14.14 0.91 -3.02
C LYS A 72 12.75 0.56 -3.52
N GLY A 73 12.52 -0.68 -3.88
CA GLY A 73 11.20 -1.15 -4.30
C GLY A 73 10.16 -0.99 -3.18
N LYS A 74 10.50 -1.38 -1.96
CA LYS A 74 9.64 -1.20 -0.77
C LYS A 74 9.31 0.27 -0.51
N GLU A 75 10.29 1.16 -0.62
CA GLU A 75 10.07 2.60 -0.52
C GLU A 75 9.07 3.11 -1.56
N ASN A 76 9.22 2.69 -2.83
CA ASN A 76 8.34 3.10 -3.91
C ASN A 76 6.90 2.60 -3.70
N VAL A 77 6.73 1.34 -3.27
CA VAL A 77 5.42 0.77 -2.93
C VAL A 77 4.78 1.55 -1.78
N ALA A 78 5.51 1.79 -0.70
CA ALA A 78 5.01 2.52 0.47
C ALA A 78 4.60 3.96 0.10
N LYS A 79 5.33 4.64 -0.78
CA LYS A 79 4.96 5.97 -1.29
C LYS A 79 3.67 5.93 -2.11
N ALA A 80 3.49 4.93 -2.97
CA ALA A 80 2.26 4.77 -3.74
C ALA A 80 1.05 4.44 -2.83
N GLU A 81 1.25 3.62 -1.82
CA GLU A 81 0.22 3.31 -0.82
C GLU A 81 -0.14 4.56 0.00
N LEU A 82 0.85 5.39 0.38
CA LEU A 82 0.63 6.66 1.06
C LEU A 82 -0.20 7.63 0.20
N GLU A 83 0.13 7.79 -1.08
CA GLU A 83 -0.66 8.61 -2.00
C GLU A 83 -2.10 8.14 -2.06
N ASN A 84 -2.34 6.83 -2.21
CA ASN A 84 -3.69 6.29 -2.26
C ASN A 84 -4.42 6.39 -0.92
N LYS A 85 -3.72 6.35 0.21
CA LYS A 85 -4.32 6.52 1.55
C LYS A 85 -4.93 7.92 1.70
N PHE A 86 -4.22 8.95 1.29
CA PHE A 86 -4.66 10.34 1.44
C PHE A 86 -5.51 10.85 0.28
N GLU A 87 -5.29 10.32 -0.92
CA GLU A 87 -6.03 10.66 -2.14
C GLU A 87 -6.51 9.39 -2.86
N PRO A 88 -7.50 8.67 -2.32
CA PRO A 88 -7.97 7.43 -2.94
C PRO A 88 -8.51 7.68 -4.36
N SER A 89 -7.94 6.97 -5.32
CA SER A 89 -8.39 7.03 -6.70
C SER A 89 -8.05 5.74 -7.46
N PRO A 90 -8.79 5.41 -8.54
CA PRO A 90 -8.42 4.29 -9.40
C PRO A 90 -6.99 4.40 -9.95
N ALA A 91 -6.54 5.61 -10.26
CA ALA A 91 -5.19 5.86 -10.73
C ALA A 91 -4.13 5.56 -9.65
N HIS A 92 -4.36 5.99 -8.40
CA HIS A 92 -3.46 5.69 -7.30
C HIS A 92 -3.48 4.20 -6.93
N ALA A 93 -4.64 3.54 -6.97
CA ALA A 93 -4.73 2.09 -6.78
C ALA A 93 -3.92 1.33 -7.85
N ARG A 94 -3.97 1.78 -9.11
CA ARG A 94 -3.14 1.20 -10.18
C ARG A 94 -1.65 1.43 -9.95
N LYS A 95 -1.23 2.62 -9.53
CA LYS A 95 0.17 2.91 -9.18
C LYS A 95 0.75 1.96 -8.13
N ILE A 96 -0.06 1.54 -7.16
CA ILE A 96 0.37 0.56 -6.15
C ILE A 96 0.71 -0.77 -6.82
N ASP A 97 -0.18 -1.28 -7.68
CA ASP A 97 0.04 -2.54 -8.36
C ASP A 97 1.26 -2.46 -9.31
N GLU A 98 1.42 -1.34 -10.02
CA GLU A 98 2.57 -1.07 -10.89
C GLU A 98 3.88 -1.02 -10.08
N ALA A 99 3.89 -0.33 -8.94
CA ALA A 99 5.05 -0.25 -8.05
C ALA A 99 5.46 -1.63 -7.49
N LYS A 100 4.48 -2.48 -7.16
CA LYS A 100 4.72 -3.86 -6.70
C LYS A 100 5.32 -4.71 -7.81
N ALA A 101 4.76 -4.66 -9.02
CA ALA A 101 5.28 -5.41 -10.16
C ALA A 101 6.71 -4.97 -10.54
N GLU A 102 6.98 -3.66 -10.52
CA GLU A 102 8.32 -3.12 -10.78
C GLU A 102 9.33 -3.54 -9.70
N HIS A 103 8.92 -3.52 -8.42
CA HIS A 103 9.75 -3.98 -7.32
C HIS A 103 10.15 -5.44 -7.51
N GLU A 104 9.17 -6.33 -7.75
CA GLU A 104 9.43 -7.76 -7.97
C GLU A 104 10.37 -8.00 -9.16
N TYR A 105 10.16 -7.27 -10.25
CA TYR A 105 11.01 -7.37 -11.43
C TYR A 105 12.46 -6.97 -11.15
N LYS A 106 12.66 -5.80 -10.50
CA LYS A 106 14.01 -5.31 -10.17
C LYS A 106 14.75 -6.27 -9.26
N VAL A 107 14.10 -6.73 -8.18
CA VAL A 107 14.72 -7.70 -7.27
C VAL A 107 15.04 -9.01 -7.97
N SER A 108 14.15 -9.47 -8.86
CA SER A 108 14.40 -10.70 -9.63
C SER A 108 15.58 -10.54 -10.58
N LYS A 109 15.68 -9.39 -11.24
CA LYS A 109 16.80 -9.08 -12.14
C LYS A 109 18.15 -9.11 -11.40
N GLU A 110 18.27 -8.35 -10.30
CA GLU A 110 19.49 -8.33 -9.50
C GLU A 110 19.87 -9.72 -8.94
N LYS A 111 18.88 -10.58 -8.67
CA LYS A 111 19.14 -11.97 -8.30
C LYS A 111 19.63 -12.83 -9.46
N CYS A 112 19.25 -12.51 -10.69
CA CYS A 112 19.73 -13.21 -11.87
C CYS A 112 21.22 -12.94 -12.12
N ASP A 113 21.71 -11.77 -11.75
CA ASP A 113 23.11 -11.36 -11.90
C ASP A 113 24.07 -12.23 -11.06
N ALA A 114 23.56 -12.90 -10.01
CA ALA A 114 24.29 -13.91 -9.24
C ALA A 114 24.58 -15.21 -10.04
N SER A 115 23.83 -15.45 -11.13
CA SER A 115 24.08 -16.51 -12.11
C SER A 115 25.05 -16.00 -13.18
N LYS A 116 25.53 -16.88 -14.08
CA LYS A 116 26.44 -16.46 -15.14
C LYS A 116 26.08 -17.08 -16.48
N GLY A 117 26.29 -16.31 -17.54
CA GLY A 117 26.20 -16.79 -18.91
C GLY A 117 24.78 -17.16 -19.35
N LYS A 118 24.56 -18.40 -19.75
CA LYS A 118 23.25 -18.83 -20.25
C LYS A 118 22.16 -18.86 -19.18
N GLU A 119 22.52 -19.18 -17.94
CA GLU A 119 21.60 -19.24 -16.81
C GLU A 119 21.12 -17.84 -16.42
N GLU A 120 22.02 -16.87 -16.36
CA GLU A 120 21.71 -15.46 -16.16
C GLU A 120 20.72 -14.96 -17.22
N SER A 121 21.06 -15.15 -18.52
CA SER A 121 20.19 -14.74 -19.64
C SER A 121 18.81 -15.42 -19.60
N ALA A 122 18.72 -16.68 -19.19
CA ALA A 122 17.45 -17.37 -19.06
C ALA A 122 16.61 -16.80 -17.90
N CYS A 123 17.26 -16.57 -16.74
CA CYS A 123 16.67 -15.97 -15.57
C CYS A 123 16.10 -14.56 -15.88
N GLU A 124 16.89 -13.70 -16.51
CA GLU A 124 16.46 -12.35 -16.88
C GLU A 124 15.26 -12.36 -17.84
N LYS A 125 15.27 -13.26 -18.84
CA LYS A 125 14.12 -13.43 -19.77
C LYS A 125 12.87 -13.85 -19.01
N GLU A 126 12.99 -14.75 -18.06
CA GLU A 126 11.86 -15.17 -17.22
C GLU A 126 11.35 -14.04 -16.34
N ALA A 127 12.25 -13.32 -15.67
CA ALA A 127 11.89 -12.15 -14.84
C ALA A 127 11.16 -11.09 -15.67
N LYS A 128 11.66 -10.79 -16.87
CA LYS A 128 11.01 -9.86 -17.81
C LYS A 128 9.65 -10.37 -18.27
N ALA A 129 9.53 -11.65 -18.61
CA ALA A 129 8.25 -12.22 -19.03
C ALA A 129 7.20 -12.17 -17.94
N LYS A 130 7.59 -12.41 -16.67
CA LYS A 130 6.70 -12.26 -15.51
C LYS A 130 6.24 -10.81 -15.34
N TYR A 131 7.16 -9.86 -15.48
CA TYR A 131 6.84 -8.43 -15.39
C TYR A 131 5.87 -7.97 -16.49
N GLU A 132 6.09 -8.37 -17.75
CA GLU A 132 5.18 -8.03 -18.84
C GLU A 132 3.78 -8.63 -18.65
N ARG A 133 3.68 -9.84 -18.12
CA ARG A 133 2.38 -10.44 -17.71
C ARG A 133 1.72 -9.62 -16.60
N ALA A 134 2.45 -9.30 -15.53
CA ALA A 134 1.93 -8.49 -14.44
C ALA A 134 1.40 -7.13 -14.95
N LYS A 135 2.11 -6.47 -15.85
CA LYS A 135 1.65 -5.23 -16.49
C LYS A 135 0.34 -5.42 -17.29
N ALA A 136 0.22 -6.51 -18.02
CA ALA A 136 -1.01 -6.83 -18.77
C ALA A 136 -2.19 -7.08 -17.82
N ASP A 137 -1.96 -7.81 -16.73
CA ASP A 137 -2.97 -8.12 -15.72
C ASP A 137 -3.41 -6.85 -14.98
N ILE A 138 -2.47 -5.97 -14.62
CA ILE A 138 -2.75 -4.66 -14.01
C ILE A 138 -3.61 -3.82 -14.95
N LYS A 139 -3.25 -3.74 -16.23
CA LYS A 139 -4.03 -3.02 -17.23
C LYS A 139 -5.45 -3.58 -17.35
N ALA A 140 -5.61 -4.89 -17.39
CA ALA A 140 -6.91 -5.54 -17.45
C ALA A 140 -7.75 -5.27 -16.19
N LYS A 141 -7.13 -5.42 -15.02
CA LYS A 141 -7.77 -5.17 -13.71
C LYS A 141 -8.33 -3.76 -13.59
N HIS A 142 -7.57 -2.76 -14.05
CA HIS A 142 -7.95 -1.35 -13.90
C HIS A 142 -8.73 -0.76 -15.08
N ALA A 143 -8.83 -1.46 -16.22
CA ALA A 143 -9.49 -0.96 -17.43
C ALA A 143 -10.98 -0.56 -17.22
N ALA A 144 -11.69 -1.25 -16.34
CA ALA A 144 -13.09 -0.91 -16.03
C ALA A 144 -13.19 0.37 -15.19
N SER A 145 -12.28 0.55 -14.24
CA SER A 145 -12.22 1.73 -13.38
C SER A 145 -11.82 2.99 -14.16
N ASP A 146 -10.85 2.85 -15.06
CA ASP A 146 -10.38 3.94 -15.92
C ASP A 146 -11.49 4.42 -16.86
N ARG A 147 -12.26 3.51 -17.45
CA ARG A 147 -13.43 3.86 -18.28
C ARG A 147 -14.50 4.61 -17.49
N LYS A 148 -14.79 4.17 -16.27
CA LYS A 148 -15.77 4.82 -15.40
C LYS A 148 -15.32 6.22 -14.99
N ALA A 149 -14.03 6.41 -14.68
CA ALA A 149 -13.47 7.71 -14.35
C ALA A 149 -13.54 8.67 -15.55
N ALA A 150 -13.23 8.20 -16.76
CA ALA A 150 -13.31 8.99 -17.98
C ALA A 150 -14.75 9.42 -18.32
N SER A 151 -15.75 8.54 -18.12
CA SER A 151 -17.16 8.86 -18.38
C SER A 151 -17.79 9.80 -17.34
N GLY A 152 -17.29 9.80 -16.11
CA GLY A 152 -17.77 10.68 -15.04
C GLY A 152 -17.24 12.11 -15.11
N SER A 153 -16.18 12.36 -15.88
CA SER A 153 -15.57 13.70 -16.04
C SER A 153 -16.21 14.55 -17.14
N SER A 154 -17.20 14.03 -17.85
CA SER A 154 -17.84 14.71 -19.01
C SER A 154 -19.16 15.39 -18.67
N LYS A 155 -19.42 15.77 -17.39
CA LYS A 155 -20.64 16.49 -16.99
C LYS A 155 -20.33 17.83 -16.37
#